data_45945cc5a7d94bc75edfbd57829696b7
#
_entry.id   45945cc5a7d94bc75edfbd57829696b7
#
_cell.length_a   1.000
_cell.length_b   1.000
_cell.length_c   1.000
_cell.angle_alpha   90.00
_cell.angle_beta   90.00
_cell.angle_gamma   90.00
#
_symmetry.space_group_name_H-M   'P 1'
#
loop_
_entity.id
_entity.type
_entity.pdbx_description
1 polymer ?
#
loop_
_entity_poly.entity_id
_entity_poly.type
_entity_poly.pdbx_seq_one_letter_code
_entity_poly.pdbx_strand_id
1 'polypeptide(L)'
;MAVQFIPTLMTGEKKIDEAFSIACGDFAGNVLFYKNGLLKEPVPVIAAGRMYRTPWTRDAAFNTWYAGALLCPSAAKNALLSVLSDKSGKLLIDEEFGQYWDIIIWVWGAWNYWLRTGDTEFLRSALEASENTLRLMRDEEFDPADGLFRGGACFQDGIAGYPDMLVSDNRESGILNCLHDTPRHEWLAKKGHGLPCKALSTNCLYLLACQSVQKMREVLGLPVETQFAEEEEALRKAIRARFRNPETGVFTYLLDVKDSERQEGLGLAFGILSGAITGDDIPDIMKRLQMDPKLYRDRAVMAAISSA
;
A
#
# COMPACT_ATOMS: atom_id res chain seq x y z
N MET A 1 12.85 16.77 21.70
CA MET A 1 13.44 15.76 20.79
C MET A 1 12.45 14.61 20.70
N ALA A 2 11.93 14.33 19.51
CA ALA A 2 10.87 13.33 19.33
C ALA A 2 11.38 11.88 19.26
N VAL A 3 12.65 11.67 18.95
CA VAL A 3 13.27 10.33 18.90
C VAL A 3 14.07 10.13 20.18
N GLN A 4 13.54 9.26 21.06
CA GLN A 4 14.16 9.01 22.37
C GLN A 4 15.33 8.04 22.32
N PHE A 5 15.44 7.24 21.25
CA PHE A 5 16.47 6.22 21.13
C PHE A 5 16.81 5.92 19.66
N ILE A 6 18.07 6.01 19.31
CA ILE A 6 18.57 5.54 18.01
C ILE A 6 19.32 4.24 18.28
N PRO A 7 18.82 3.08 17.80
CA PRO A 7 19.46 1.80 18.03
C PRO A 7 20.79 1.72 17.25
N THR A 8 21.71 0.91 17.77
CA THR A 8 22.94 0.54 17.07
C THR A 8 22.89 -0.90 16.62
N LEU A 9 23.41 -1.16 15.43
CA LEU A 9 23.56 -2.51 14.89
C LEU A 9 25.05 -2.89 14.92
N MET A 10 25.35 -4.09 15.36
CA MET A 10 26.72 -4.65 15.38
C MET A 10 26.69 -6.05 14.78
N THR A 11 26.86 -6.15 13.47
CA THR A 11 26.88 -7.42 12.72
C THR A 11 28.30 -7.94 12.52
N GLY A 12 29.30 -7.10 12.72
CA GLY A 12 30.69 -7.33 12.32
C GLY A 12 30.98 -6.96 10.85
N GLU A 13 29.93 -6.66 10.07
CA GLU A 13 30.02 -6.19 8.68
C GLU A 13 29.89 -4.66 8.65
N LYS A 14 31.01 -3.96 8.59
CA LYS A 14 31.07 -2.50 8.68
C LYS A 14 30.09 -1.76 7.77
N LYS A 15 29.92 -2.23 6.52
CA LYS A 15 28.99 -1.60 5.56
C LYS A 15 27.53 -1.72 5.99
N ILE A 16 27.16 -2.83 6.62
CA ILE A 16 25.78 -3.06 7.13
C ILE A 16 25.56 -2.16 8.34
N ASP A 17 26.51 -2.11 9.25
CA ASP A 17 26.42 -1.30 10.48
C ASP A 17 26.35 0.20 10.15
N GLU A 18 27.18 0.68 9.19
CA GLU A 18 27.14 2.05 8.70
C GLU A 18 25.80 2.37 7.99
N ALA A 19 25.32 1.49 7.10
CA ALA A 19 24.05 1.69 6.38
C ALA A 19 22.86 1.77 7.36
N PHE A 20 22.85 0.93 8.39
CA PHE A 20 21.84 0.97 9.43
C PHE A 20 21.89 2.30 10.22
N SER A 21 23.08 2.77 10.58
CA SER A 21 23.26 4.05 11.28
C SER A 21 22.74 5.23 10.44
N ILE A 22 23.06 5.24 9.13
CA ILE A 22 22.56 6.26 8.20
C ILE A 22 21.03 6.21 8.12
N ALA A 23 20.43 5.03 7.93
CA ALA A 23 18.99 4.87 7.86
C ALA A 23 18.27 5.34 9.14
N CYS A 24 18.84 5.06 10.32
CA CYS A 24 18.30 5.57 11.57
C CYS A 24 18.41 7.10 11.68
N GLY A 25 19.52 7.68 11.19
CA GLY A 25 19.68 9.13 11.12
C GLY A 25 18.68 9.80 10.18
N ASP A 26 18.46 9.23 9.00
CA ASP A 26 17.48 9.70 8.03
C ASP A 26 16.05 9.59 8.58
N PHE A 27 15.73 8.48 9.22
CA PHE A 27 14.44 8.31 9.89
C PHE A 27 14.20 9.39 10.95
N ALA A 28 15.19 9.60 11.84
CA ALA A 28 15.11 10.63 12.88
C ALA A 28 14.97 12.05 12.30
N GLY A 29 15.65 12.33 11.20
CA GLY A 29 15.58 13.60 10.46
C GLY A 29 14.23 13.87 9.78
N ASN A 30 13.43 12.83 9.56
CA ASN A 30 12.09 12.92 8.99
C ASN A 30 10.97 13.05 10.05
N VAL A 31 11.30 13.04 11.34
CA VAL A 31 10.32 13.32 12.40
C VAL A 31 10.19 14.83 12.58
N LEU A 32 8.98 15.35 12.36
CA LEU A 32 8.69 16.78 12.45
C LEU A 32 7.34 17.03 13.14
N PHE A 33 7.10 18.29 13.55
CA PHE A 33 5.82 18.68 14.09
C PHE A 33 4.82 18.97 12.98
N TYR A 34 3.64 18.34 13.06
CA TYR A 34 2.60 18.45 12.05
C TYR A 34 1.22 18.40 12.68
N LYS A 35 0.27 19.06 12.04
CA LYS A 35 -1.16 19.08 12.45
C LYS A 35 -2.02 18.90 11.21
N ASN A 36 -2.76 17.82 11.15
CA ASN A 36 -3.78 17.52 10.13
C ASN A 36 -4.65 16.36 10.63
N GLY A 37 -5.74 16.10 9.92
CA GLY A 37 -6.64 14.99 10.21
C GLY A 37 -7.19 15.05 11.64
N LEU A 38 -7.01 13.98 12.39
CA LEU A 38 -7.48 13.90 13.78
C LEU A 38 -6.55 14.59 14.81
N LEU A 39 -5.44 15.15 14.39
CA LEU A 39 -4.50 15.81 15.29
C LEU A 39 -5.01 17.21 15.69
N LYS A 40 -5.25 17.42 16.98
CA LYS A 40 -5.79 18.69 17.52
C LYS A 40 -4.75 19.81 17.59
N GLU A 41 -3.47 19.45 17.70
CA GLU A 41 -2.34 20.36 17.84
C GLU A 41 -1.13 19.82 17.05
N PRO A 42 -0.11 20.65 16.77
CA PRO A 42 1.13 20.16 16.17
C PRO A 42 1.83 19.16 17.09
N VAL A 43 1.97 17.93 16.64
CA VAL A 43 2.66 16.84 17.35
C VAL A 43 3.71 16.20 16.44
N PRO A 44 4.70 15.48 17.01
CA PRO A 44 5.66 14.74 16.20
C PRO A 44 4.97 13.70 15.31
N VAL A 45 5.28 13.72 14.01
CA VAL A 45 4.86 12.74 13.00
C VAL A 45 6.08 12.31 12.20
N ILE A 46 5.99 11.18 11.50
CA ILE A 46 6.98 10.75 10.51
C ILE A 46 6.53 11.27 9.15
N ALA A 47 7.29 12.19 8.55
CA ALA A 47 7.02 12.71 7.23
C ALA A 47 7.44 11.70 6.14
N ALA A 48 6.90 11.87 4.93
CA ALA A 48 7.22 11.03 3.77
C ALA A 48 8.70 11.09 3.36
N GLY A 49 9.37 12.23 3.57
CA GLY A 49 10.78 12.38 3.31
C GLY A 49 11.26 13.81 3.47
N ARG A 50 12.57 14.03 3.26
CA ARG A 50 13.20 15.34 3.45
C ARG A 50 12.55 16.45 2.60
N MET A 51 12.13 16.13 1.39
CA MET A 51 11.49 17.09 0.45
C MET A 51 9.98 17.15 0.61
N TYR A 52 9.37 16.11 1.20
CA TYR A 52 7.95 15.99 1.45
C TYR A 52 7.69 16.12 2.94
N ARG A 53 7.30 17.30 3.39
CA ARG A 53 7.17 17.66 4.81
C ARG A 53 5.83 17.27 5.42
N THR A 54 5.14 16.32 4.81
CA THR A 54 3.83 15.79 5.24
C THR A 54 3.90 14.27 5.37
N PRO A 55 3.16 13.65 6.29
CA PRO A 55 2.96 12.21 6.31
C PRO A 55 1.86 11.85 5.31
N TRP A 56 2.23 11.54 4.09
CA TRP A 56 1.30 11.05 3.09
C TRP A 56 0.75 9.68 3.51
N THR A 57 -0.48 9.36 3.11
CA THR A 57 -1.20 8.16 3.60
C THR A 57 -0.41 6.87 3.39
N ARG A 58 0.10 6.67 2.19
CA ARG A 58 0.96 5.53 1.87
C ARG A 58 2.24 5.52 2.70
N ASP A 59 2.91 6.68 2.77
CA ASP A 59 4.18 6.82 3.49
C ASP A 59 3.99 6.66 5.00
N ALA A 60 2.90 7.20 5.56
CA ALA A 60 2.54 6.99 6.96
C ALA A 60 2.40 5.50 7.29
N ALA A 61 1.75 4.73 6.40
CA ALA A 61 1.59 3.29 6.57
C ALA A 61 2.93 2.53 6.49
N PHE A 62 3.72 2.76 5.43
CA PHE A 62 5.00 2.08 5.24
C PHE A 62 6.02 2.44 6.32
N ASN A 63 6.18 3.73 6.63
CA ASN A 63 7.09 4.17 7.68
C ASN A 63 6.72 3.58 9.03
N THR A 64 5.44 3.48 9.33
CA THR A 64 4.95 2.83 10.55
C THR A 64 5.26 1.34 10.57
N TRP A 65 4.93 0.62 9.49
CA TRP A 65 5.13 -0.81 9.39
C TRP A 65 6.61 -1.22 9.46
N TYR A 66 7.48 -0.54 8.72
CA TYR A 66 8.89 -0.94 8.63
C TYR A 66 9.71 -0.58 9.87
N ALA A 67 9.54 0.62 10.40
CA ALA A 67 10.41 1.12 11.46
C ALA A 67 9.70 1.94 12.53
N GLY A 68 8.73 2.76 12.15
CA GLY A 68 8.15 3.78 13.01
C GLY A 68 7.50 3.25 14.27
N ALA A 69 6.72 2.16 14.14
CA ALA A 69 6.08 1.54 15.30
C ALA A 69 7.08 0.99 16.33
N LEU A 70 8.30 0.67 15.90
CA LEU A 70 9.38 0.18 16.78
C LEU A 70 10.24 1.33 17.32
N LEU A 71 10.66 2.25 16.45
CA LEU A 71 11.65 3.29 16.79
C LEU A 71 11.03 4.53 17.45
N CYS A 72 9.82 4.90 17.02
CA CYS A 72 9.13 6.09 17.50
C CYS A 72 7.60 5.91 17.45
N PRO A 73 7.03 5.01 18.29
CA PRO A 73 5.61 4.63 18.22
C PRO A 73 4.65 5.82 18.31
N SER A 74 4.96 6.84 19.11
CA SER A 74 4.12 8.03 19.19
C SER A 74 4.05 8.81 17.88
N ALA A 75 5.19 9.02 17.21
CA ALA A 75 5.23 9.71 15.92
C ALA A 75 4.59 8.87 14.80
N ALA A 76 4.73 7.55 14.85
CA ALA A 76 4.07 6.62 13.94
C ALA A 76 2.54 6.66 14.10
N LYS A 77 2.02 6.60 15.34
CA LYS A 77 0.60 6.77 15.62
C LYS A 77 0.07 8.10 15.10
N ASN A 78 0.78 9.18 15.40
CA ASN A 78 0.38 10.51 14.96
C ASN A 78 0.39 10.62 13.43
N ALA A 79 1.36 10.02 12.73
CA ALA A 79 1.38 9.99 11.27
C ALA A 79 0.14 9.26 10.72
N LEU A 80 -0.23 8.11 11.28
CA LEU A 80 -1.46 7.40 10.90
C LEU A 80 -2.73 8.21 11.18
N LEU A 81 -2.80 8.91 12.32
CA LEU A 81 -3.95 9.75 12.67
C LEU A 81 -4.06 11.01 11.83
N SER A 82 -2.93 11.54 11.33
CA SER A 82 -2.91 12.78 10.54
C SER A 82 -3.54 12.63 9.16
N VAL A 83 -3.72 11.41 8.69
CA VAL A 83 -4.32 11.08 7.38
C VAL A 83 -5.70 10.42 7.52
N LEU A 84 -6.35 10.65 8.66
CA LEU A 84 -7.74 10.28 8.89
C LEU A 84 -8.60 11.54 8.96
N SER A 85 -9.83 11.45 8.46
CA SER A 85 -10.83 12.52 8.60
C SER A 85 -12.18 11.97 9.04
N ASP A 86 -12.92 12.80 9.77
CA ASP A 86 -14.34 12.58 10.04
C ASP A 86 -15.16 13.26 8.93
N LYS A 87 -15.81 12.45 8.11
CA LYS A 87 -16.72 12.92 7.07
C LYS A 87 -18.15 12.52 7.45
N SER A 88 -18.89 13.49 7.98
CA SER A 88 -20.32 13.31 8.37
C SER A 88 -20.52 12.21 9.44
N GLY A 89 -19.64 12.15 10.43
CA GLY A 89 -19.72 11.15 11.51
C GLY A 89 -19.15 9.78 11.14
N LYS A 90 -18.46 9.66 10.01
CA LYS A 90 -17.74 8.46 9.60
C LYS A 90 -16.25 8.75 9.52
N LEU A 91 -15.48 7.99 10.26
CA LEU A 91 -14.03 8.05 10.18
C LEU A 91 -13.57 7.37 8.88
N LEU A 92 -12.80 8.07 8.07
CA LEU A 92 -12.29 7.60 6.79
C LEU A 92 -10.77 7.84 6.68
N ILE A 93 -10.11 7.00 5.90
CA ILE A 93 -8.73 7.20 5.48
C ILE A 93 -8.75 8.18 4.31
N ASP A 94 -7.96 9.25 4.41
CA ASP A 94 -7.91 10.27 3.36
C ASP A 94 -7.01 9.85 2.21
N GLU A 95 -7.46 10.16 1.01
CA GLU A 95 -6.66 10.10 -0.20
C GLU A 95 -5.93 11.44 -0.40
N GLU A 96 -4.81 11.38 -1.10
CA GLU A 96 -4.05 12.56 -1.49
C GLU A 96 -3.83 12.54 -3.00
N PHE A 97 -4.08 13.67 -3.64
CA PHE A 97 -3.90 13.88 -5.08
C PHE A 97 -4.63 12.85 -5.99
N GLY A 98 -5.78 12.32 -5.54
CA GLY A 98 -6.55 11.37 -6.31
C GLY A 98 -5.96 9.95 -6.36
N GLN A 99 -4.98 9.63 -5.51
CA GLN A 99 -4.38 8.28 -5.42
C GLN A 99 -5.19 7.37 -4.50
N TYR A 100 -6.47 7.23 -4.74
CA TYR A 100 -7.39 6.47 -3.91
C TYR A 100 -6.98 4.99 -3.73
N TRP A 101 -6.30 4.40 -4.69
CA TRP A 101 -5.85 3.01 -4.60
C TRP A 101 -4.72 2.80 -3.59
N ASP A 102 -3.99 3.85 -3.23
CA ASP A 102 -2.87 3.77 -2.28
C ASP A 102 -3.32 3.81 -0.82
N ILE A 103 -4.51 4.33 -0.53
CA ILE A 103 -4.97 4.48 0.86
C ILE A 103 -5.19 3.13 1.56
N ILE A 104 -5.43 2.06 0.82
CA ILE A 104 -5.71 0.74 1.38
C ILE A 104 -4.52 0.15 2.15
N ILE A 105 -3.28 0.52 1.80
CA ILE A 105 -2.09 0.10 2.56
C ILE A 105 -2.12 0.62 4.02
N TRP A 106 -2.86 1.70 4.29
CA TRP A 106 -3.01 2.24 5.63
C TRP A 106 -3.56 1.20 6.62
N VAL A 107 -4.51 0.38 6.19
CA VAL A 107 -5.12 -0.69 7.01
C VAL A 107 -4.04 -1.68 7.49
N TRP A 108 -3.13 -2.06 6.59
CA TRP A 108 -1.99 -2.91 6.93
C TRP A 108 -1.00 -2.22 7.85
N GLY A 109 -0.71 -0.94 7.63
CA GLY A 109 0.13 -0.13 8.49
C GLY A 109 -0.41 -0.02 9.91
N ALA A 110 -1.72 0.24 10.05
CA ALA A 110 -2.40 0.34 11.34
C ALA A 110 -2.43 -0.99 12.11
N TRP A 111 -2.68 -2.11 11.41
CA TRP A 111 -2.57 -3.44 12.00
C TRP A 111 -1.17 -3.73 12.52
N ASN A 112 -0.14 -3.42 11.73
CA ASN A 112 1.26 -3.62 12.14
C ASN A 112 1.69 -2.69 13.28
N TYR A 113 1.13 -1.48 13.36
CA TYR A 113 1.32 -0.60 14.52
C TYR A 113 0.83 -1.30 15.79
N TRP A 114 -0.40 -1.83 15.78
CA TRP A 114 -0.95 -2.53 16.92
C TRP A 114 -0.12 -3.77 17.31
N LEU A 115 0.33 -4.56 16.35
CA LEU A 115 1.18 -5.73 16.60
C LEU A 115 2.47 -5.39 17.36
N ARG A 116 2.97 -4.17 17.25
CA ARG A 116 4.19 -3.71 17.92
C ARG A 116 3.92 -3.03 19.26
N THR A 117 2.77 -2.40 19.40
CA THR A 117 2.49 -1.50 20.54
C THR A 117 1.43 -2.01 21.49
N GLY A 118 0.50 -2.85 21.02
CA GLY A 118 -0.68 -3.28 21.78
C GLY A 118 -1.69 -2.15 22.07
N ASP A 119 -1.62 -1.01 21.33
CA ASP A 119 -2.50 0.15 21.55
C ASP A 119 -3.93 -0.15 21.09
N THR A 120 -4.73 -0.69 22.02
CA THR A 120 -6.10 -1.11 21.73
C THR A 120 -7.06 0.08 21.52
N GLU A 121 -6.78 1.25 22.09
CA GLU A 121 -7.58 2.45 21.84
C GLU A 121 -7.43 2.90 20.38
N PHE A 122 -6.18 2.98 19.91
CA PHE A 122 -5.91 3.25 18.50
C PHE A 122 -6.53 2.19 17.59
N LEU A 123 -6.45 0.89 17.96
CA LEU A 123 -6.99 -0.20 17.16
C LEU A 123 -8.49 -0.07 16.91
N ARG A 124 -9.27 0.46 17.87
CA ARG A 124 -10.71 0.69 17.67
C ARG A 124 -10.98 1.74 16.60
N SER A 125 -10.27 2.86 16.66
CA SER A 125 -10.38 3.91 15.64
C SER A 125 -9.86 3.41 14.27
N ALA A 126 -8.80 2.61 14.28
CA ALA A 126 -8.25 2.02 13.08
C ALA A 126 -9.23 1.05 12.41
N LEU A 127 -9.91 0.23 13.20
CA LEU A 127 -10.95 -0.67 12.68
C LEU A 127 -12.10 0.12 12.04
N GLU A 128 -12.61 1.13 12.72
CA GLU A 128 -13.70 1.98 12.22
C GLU A 128 -13.32 2.64 10.89
N ALA A 129 -12.16 3.31 10.82
CA ALA A 129 -11.67 3.94 9.61
C ALA A 129 -11.49 2.93 8.47
N SER A 130 -10.94 1.75 8.77
CA SER A 130 -10.70 0.69 7.80
C SER A 130 -12.01 0.16 7.22
N GLU A 131 -12.98 -0.19 8.05
CA GLU A 131 -14.26 -0.71 7.61
C GLU A 131 -15.04 0.29 6.76
N ASN A 132 -15.10 1.55 7.20
CA ASN A 132 -15.79 2.61 6.47
C ASN A 132 -15.13 2.86 5.10
N THR A 133 -13.81 2.92 5.06
CA THR A 133 -13.06 3.13 3.81
C THR A 133 -13.21 1.95 2.86
N LEU A 134 -13.09 0.71 3.34
CA LEU A 134 -13.24 -0.47 2.49
C LEU A 134 -14.65 -0.57 1.90
N ARG A 135 -15.71 -0.25 2.67
CA ARG A 135 -17.08 -0.20 2.14
C ARG A 135 -17.23 0.86 1.06
N LEU A 136 -16.68 2.08 1.30
CA LEU A 136 -16.69 3.15 0.31
C LEU A 136 -15.98 2.73 -0.99
N MET A 137 -14.77 2.18 -0.88
CA MET A 137 -14.00 1.72 -2.04
C MET A 137 -14.70 0.57 -2.77
N ARG A 138 -15.41 -0.30 -2.06
CA ARG A 138 -16.22 -1.33 -2.69
C ARG A 138 -17.33 -0.73 -3.55
N ASP A 139 -18.03 0.26 -3.02
CA ASP A 139 -19.13 0.91 -3.74
C ASP A 139 -18.63 1.66 -5.00
N GLU A 140 -17.41 2.22 -4.94
CA GLU A 140 -16.86 3.04 -6.01
C GLU A 140 -16.03 2.25 -7.03
N GLU A 141 -15.19 1.31 -6.59
CA GLU A 141 -14.11 0.75 -7.43
C GLU A 141 -14.21 -0.77 -7.66
N PHE A 142 -15.10 -1.48 -6.97
CA PHE A 142 -15.25 -2.91 -7.17
C PHE A 142 -15.96 -3.23 -8.49
N ASP A 143 -15.36 -4.13 -9.28
CA ASP A 143 -15.94 -4.63 -10.51
C ASP A 143 -16.54 -6.02 -10.31
N PRO A 144 -17.87 -6.16 -10.27
CA PRO A 144 -18.53 -7.44 -10.08
C PRO A 144 -18.35 -8.40 -11.25
N ALA A 145 -17.91 -7.93 -12.41
CA ALA A 145 -17.72 -8.77 -13.60
C ALA A 145 -16.57 -9.77 -13.42
N ASP A 146 -15.56 -9.42 -12.63
CA ASP A 146 -14.43 -10.31 -12.36
C ASP A 146 -14.01 -10.38 -10.87
N GLY A 147 -14.70 -9.66 -10.01
CA GLY A 147 -14.48 -9.70 -8.57
C GLY A 147 -13.22 -8.98 -8.09
N LEU A 148 -12.74 -8.00 -8.84
CA LEU A 148 -11.51 -7.24 -8.57
C LEU A 148 -11.80 -5.74 -8.40
N PHE A 149 -10.88 -5.04 -7.74
CA PHE A 149 -10.92 -3.58 -7.58
C PHE A 149 -10.13 -2.89 -8.69
N ARG A 150 -10.68 -1.78 -9.19
CA ARG A 150 -9.99 -0.87 -10.11
C ARG A 150 -8.96 -0.03 -9.36
N GLY A 151 -7.92 0.36 -10.06
CA GLY A 151 -6.90 1.25 -9.50
C GLY A 151 -5.53 1.03 -10.13
N GLY A 152 -4.66 2.02 -9.97
CA GLY A 152 -3.25 1.94 -10.30
C GLY A 152 -2.50 0.98 -9.37
N ALA A 153 -1.21 0.80 -9.63
CA ALA A 153 -0.36 -0.01 -8.78
C ALA A 153 0.15 0.80 -7.58
N CYS A 154 0.19 0.17 -6.43
CA CYS A 154 0.75 0.77 -5.23
C CYS A 154 2.22 1.16 -5.45
N PHE A 155 2.61 2.36 -5.02
CA PHE A 155 3.97 2.89 -5.16
C PHE A 155 4.43 3.20 -6.59
N GLN A 156 3.55 3.21 -7.57
CA GLN A 156 3.88 3.38 -8.99
C GLN A 156 3.36 4.70 -9.60
N ASP A 157 3.11 5.69 -8.79
CA ASP A 157 2.60 7.01 -9.20
C ASP A 157 3.62 7.84 -10.00
N GLY A 158 4.90 7.68 -9.71
CA GLY A 158 6.00 8.43 -10.34
C GLY A 158 6.90 7.63 -11.28
N ILE A 159 6.65 6.33 -11.47
CA ILE A 159 7.52 5.45 -12.25
C ILE A 159 6.85 5.07 -13.56
N ALA A 160 7.57 5.22 -14.66
CA ALA A 160 7.11 4.92 -16.02
C ALA A 160 6.88 3.43 -16.26
N GLY A 161 5.87 2.87 -15.62
CA GLY A 161 5.48 1.47 -15.79
C GLY A 161 4.12 1.28 -16.43
N TYR A 162 3.36 2.35 -16.59
CA TYR A 162 2.03 2.31 -17.18
C TYR A 162 2.09 2.37 -18.71
N PRO A 163 1.12 1.76 -19.43
CA PRO A 163 0.94 1.96 -20.84
C PRO A 163 0.70 3.43 -21.19
N ASP A 164 1.15 3.87 -22.35
CA ASP A 164 1.06 5.28 -22.81
C ASP A 164 -0.36 5.86 -22.75
N MET A 165 -1.37 5.00 -22.91
CA MET A 165 -2.79 5.41 -22.80
C MET A 165 -3.20 5.88 -21.39
N LEU A 166 -2.44 5.52 -20.37
CA LEU A 166 -2.69 5.90 -18.97
C LEU A 166 -1.77 7.00 -18.47
N VAL A 167 -0.87 7.49 -19.32
CA VAL A 167 0.13 8.50 -18.96
C VAL A 167 -0.17 9.80 -19.70
N SER A 168 -0.04 10.93 -19.02
CA SER A 168 -0.26 12.24 -19.66
C SER A 168 0.87 12.63 -20.61
N ASP A 169 0.57 13.54 -21.54
CA ASP A 169 1.52 13.98 -22.57
C ASP A 169 2.71 14.75 -22.00
N ASN A 170 2.55 15.39 -20.86
CA ASN A 170 3.62 16.15 -20.20
C ASN A 170 4.62 15.29 -19.43
N ARG A 171 4.36 13.99 -19.27
CA ARG A 171 5.25 12.99 -18.65
C ARG A 171 5.72 13.32 -17.23
N GLU A 172 4.99 14.16 -16.50
CA GLU A 172 5.46 14.63 -15.20
C GLU A 172 5.36 13.56 -14.12
N SER A 173 4.25 12.85 -14.03
CA SER A 173 4.09 11.86 -12.98
C SER A 173 3.06 10.81 -13.38
N GLY A 174 3.51 9.69 -13.85
CA GLY A 174 2.78 8.46 -14.11
C GLY A 174 1.27 8.60 -14.32
N ILE A 175 0.53 7.70 -13.75
CA ILE A 175 -0.94 7.62 -13.88
C ILE A 175 -1.70 8.79 -13.24
N LEU A 176 -1.07 9.51 -12.29
CA LEU A 176 -1.70 10.68 -11.64
C LEU A 176 -2.16 11.74 -12.62
N ASN A 177 -1.35 12.00 -13.62
CA ASN A 177 -1.66 13.03 -14.60
C ASN A 177 -2.85 12.65 -15.48
N CYS A 178 -3.16 11.36 -15.61
CA CYS A 178 -4.36 10.90 -16.28
C CYS A 178 -5.64 11.37 -15.58
N LEU A 179 -5.63 11.52 -14.27
CA LEU A 179 -6.78 11.95 -13.48
C LEU A 179 -7.09 13.44 -13.65
N HIS A 180 -6.10 14.23 -14.04
CA HIS A 180 -6.22 15.68 -14.18
C HIS A 180 -6.42 16.14 -15.65
N ASP A 181 -6.21 15.26 -16.62
CA ASP A 181 -6.32 15.57 -18.04
C ASP A 181 -7.71 15.18 -18.57
N THR A 182 -8.70 15.93 -18.16
CA THR A 182 -10.14 15.64 -18.30
C THR A 182 -10.65 15.41 -19.72
N PRO A 183 -10.24 16.16 -20.76
CA PRO A 183 -10.81 15.97 -22.11
C PRO A 183 -10.42 14.64 -22.75
N ARG A 184 -9.26 14.11 -22.40
CA ARG A 184 -8.69 12.88 -22.97
C ARG A 184 -9.20 11.63 -22.28
N HIS A 185 -9.67 11.77 -21.06
CA HIS A 185 -10.03 10.68 -20.16
C HIS A 185 -11.44 10.84 -19.56
N GLU A 186 -12.41 11.29 -20.37
CA GLU A 186 -13.83 11.40 -19.95
C GLU A 186 -14.39 10.09 -19.38
N TRP A 187 -13.86 8.95 -19.80
CA TRP A 187 -14.24 7.65 -19.32
C TRP A 187 -13.72 7.37 -17.88
N LEU A 188 -12.66 8.04 -17.45
CA LEU A 188 -12.17 7.98 -16.08
C LEU A 188 -13.14 8.59 -15.07
N ALA A 189 -13.92 9.58 -15.51
CA ALA A 189 -14.90 10.28 -14.67
C ALA A 189 -16.22 9.54 -14.46
N LYS A 190 -16.42 8.37 -15.10
CA LYS A 190 -17.73 7.71 -15.12
C LYS A 190 -18.02 6.77 -13.95
N LYS A 191 -17.01 6.41 -13.14
CA LYS A 191 -17.20 5.53 -11.97
C LYS A 191 -16.19 5.93 -10.88
N GLY A 192 -16.61 6.71 -9.91
CA GLY A 192 -15.72 7.16 -8.85
C GLY A 192 -14.46 7.78 -9.43
N HIS A 193 -13.30 7.28 -9.05
CA HIS A 193 -12.02 7.67 -9.63
C HIS A 193 -11.72 6.96 -10.96
N GLY A 194 -12.38 5.85 -11.23
CA GLY A 194 -12.65 5.24 -12.54
C GLY A 194 -11.48 4.83 -13.40
N LEU A 195 -10.31 4.55 -12.87
CA LEU A 195 -9.21 4.00 -13.67
C LEU A 195 -9.63 2.68 -14.33
N PRO A 196 -9.40 2.51 -15.65
CA PRO A 196 -9.86 1.34 -16.37
C PRO A 196 -8.94 0.12 -16.16
N CYS A 197 -7.94 0.23 -15.31
CA CYS A 197 -7.00 -0.83 -15.04
C CYS A 197 -7.20 -1.40 -13.63
N LYS A 198 -6.71 -2.62 -13.46
CA LYS A 198 -6.64 -3.31 -12.19
C LYS A 198 -5.21 -3.77 -12.00
N ALA A 199 -4.57 -3.35 -10.91
CA ALA A 199 -3.19 -3.71 -10.60
C ALA A 199 -3.11 -4.89 -9.63
N LEU A 200 -2.12 -5.74 -9.80
CA LEU A 200 -1.87 -6.88 -8.92
C LEU A 200 -1.62 -6.42 -7.48
N SER A 201 -0.71 -5.46 -7.28
CA SER A 201 -0.38 -4.92 -5.95
C SER A 201 -1.60 -4.40 -5.22
N THR A 202 -2.41 -3.60 -5.88
CA THR A 202 -3.62 -2.99 -5.29
C THR A 202 -4.64 -4.05 -4.89
N ASN A 203 -4.90 -5.04 -5.73
CA ASN A 203 -5.84 -6.13 -5.37
C ASN A 203 -5.30 -7.00 -4.23
N CYS A 204 -3.99 -7.24 -4.17
CA CYS A 204 -3.37 -7.92 -3.04
C CYS A 204 -3.44 -7.09 -1.75
N LEU A 205 -3.39 -5.75 -1.84
CA LEU A 205 -3.60 -4.87 -0.69
C LEU A 205 -5.04 -4.90 -0.17
N TYR A 206 -6.05 -4.94 -1.04
CA TYR A 206 -7.44 -5.15 -0.60
C TYR A 206 -7.60 -6.47 0.13
N LEU A 207 -6.97 -7.55 -0.37
CA LEU A 207 -6.96 -8.84 0.32
C LEU A 207 -6.31 -8.76 1.71
N LEU A 208 -5.14 -8.12 1.82
CA LEU A 208 -4.48 -7.87 3.10
C LEU A 208 -5.32 -7.01 4.04
N ALA A 209 -6.03 -6.02 3.51
CA ALA A 209 -6.89 -5.16 4.30
C ALA A 209 -8.10 -5.92 4.88
N CYS A 210 -8.78 -6.75 4.08
CA CYS A 210 -9.87 -7.61 4.57
C CYS A 210 -9.38 -8.55 5.68
N GLN A 211 -8.22 -9.19 5.50
CA GLN A 211 -7.58 -10.03 6.52
C GLN A 211 -7.25 -9.25 7.79
N SER A 212 -6.73 -8.02 7.64
CA SER A 212 -6.35 -7.17 8.77
C SER A 212 -7.57 -6.74 9.58
N VAL A 213 -8.66 -6.36 8.91
CA VAL A 213 -9.94 -6.02 9.55
C VAL A 213 -10.47 -7.20 10.38
N GLN A 214 -10.45 -8.42 9.83
CA GLN A 214 -10.90 -9.60 10.58
C GLN A 214 -10.01 -9.86 11.81
N LYS A 215 -8.70 -9.70 11.70
CA LYS A 215 -7.77 -9.82 12.83
C LYS A 215 -7.96 -8.73 13.87
N MET A 216 -8.23 -7.48 13.45
CA MET A 216 -8.56 -6.38 14.36
C MET A 216 -9.84 -6.68 15.14
N ARG A 217 -10.88 -7.20 14.47
CA ARG A 217 -12.14 -7.60 15.09
C ARG A 217 -11.94 -8.73 16.11
N GLU A 218 -11.19 -9.76 15.75
CA GLU A 218 -10.85 -10.87 16.64
C GLU A 218 -10.18 -10.39 17.94
N VAL A 219 -9.17 -9.54 17.82
CA VAL A 219 -8.45 -8.94 18.95
C VAL A 219 -9.37 -8.11 19.84
N LEU A 220 -10.32 -7.39 19.24
CA LEU A 220 -11.28 -6.55 19.96
C LEU A 220 -12.47 -7.35 20.52
N GLY A 221 -12.50 -8.67 20.33
CA GLY A 221 -13.60 -9.53 20.77
C GLY A 221 -14.91 -9.28 20.03
N LEU A 222 -14.84 -8.76 18.80
CA LEU A 222 -15.99 -8.48 17.95
C LEU A 222 -16.31 -9.70 17.05
N PRO A 223 -17.58 -9.91 16.66
CA PRO A 223 -17.93 -11.00 15.77
C PRO A 223 -17.27 -10.81 14.39
N VAL A 224 -17.08 -11.91 13.67
CA VAL A 224 -16.64 -11.89 12.27
C VAL A 224 -17.59 -11.00 11.46
N GLU A 225 -17.02 -10.13 10.65
CA GLU A 225 -17.80 -9.35 9.67
C GLU A 225 -17.92 -10.17 8.38
N THR A 226 -19.11 -10.69 8.14
CA THR A 226 -19.39 -11.63 7.05
C THR A 226 -18.96 -11.06 5.69
N GLN A 227 -19.23 -9.78 5.44
CA GLN A 227 -18.87 -9.12 4.20
C GLN A 227 -17.37 -9.27 3.91
N PHE A 228 -16.51 -8.90 4.86
CA PHE A 228 -15.05 -8.93 4.64
C PHE A 228 -14.48 -10.35 4.59
N ALA A 229 -15.11 -11.31 5.28
CA ALA A 229 -14.71 -12.72 5.20
C ALA A 229 -15.04 -13.32 3.81
N GLU A 230 -16.22 -13.04 3.28
CA GLU A 230 -16.62 -13.46 1.93
C GLU A 230 -15.77 -12.77 0.86
N GLU A 231 -15.47 -11.48 1.02
CA GLU A 231 -14.59 -10.73 0.13
C GLU A 231 -13.17 -11.29 0.13
N GLU A 232 -12.62 -11.63 1.27
CA GLU A 232 -11.28 -12.24 1.36
C GLU A 232 -11.17 -13.47 0.48
N GLU A 233 -12.10 -14.40 0.62
CA GLU A 233 -12.09 -15.65 -0.14
C GLU A 233 -12.37 -15.43 -1.63
N ALA A 234 -13.35 -14.57 -1.97
CA ALA A 234 -13.67 -14.23 -3.34
C ALA A 234 -12.50 -13.52 -4.05
N LEU A 235 -11.89 -12.55 -3.39
CA LEU A 235 -10.79 -11.78 -3.94
C LEU A 235 -9.53 -12.65 -4.14
N ARG A 236 -9.22 -13.55 -3.22
CA ARG A 236 -8.12 -14.51 -3.38
C ARG A 236 -8.29 -15.35 -4.64
N LYS A 237 -9.51 -15.86 -4.88
CA LYS A 237 -9.83 -16.62 -6.09
C LYS A 237 -9.76 -15.77 -7.35
N ALA A 238 -10.31 -14.56 -7.30
CA ALA A 238 -10.30 -13.63 -8.43
C ALA A 238 -8.88 -13.22 -8.84
N ILE A 239 -8.01 -12.90 -7.88
CA ILE A 239 -6.60 -12.58 -8.14
C ILE A 239 -5.92 -13.73 -8.87
N ARG A 240 -6.06 -14.97 -8.37
CA ARG A 240 -5.44 -16.14 -9.01
C ARG A 240 -6.01 -16.41 -10.40
N ALA A 241 -7.32 -16.29 -10.55
CA ALA A 241 -8.00 -16.58 -11.83
C ALA A 241 -7.66 -15.56 -12.92
N ARG A 242 -7.44 -14.29 -12.56
CA ARG A 242 -7.31 -13.20 -13.52
C ARG A 242 -5.86 -12.77 -13.75
N PHE A 243 -5.04 -12.72 -12.70
CA PHE A 243 -3.65 -12.26 -12.83
C PHE A 243 -2.66 -13.37 -13.17
N ARG A 244 -2.96 -14.62 -12.83
CA ARG A 244 -2.05 -15.74 -13.10
C ARG A 244 -2.30 -16.32 -14.50
N ASN A 245 -1.30 -16.31 -15.34
CA ASN A 245 -1.33 -17.04 -16.60
C ASN A 245 -1.29 -18.55 -16.33
N PRO A 246 -2.28 -19.33 -16.77
CA PRO A 246 -2.37 -20.75 -16.45
C PRO A 246 -1.26 -21.60 -17.11
N GLU A 247 -0.73 -21.16 -18.26
CA GLU A 247 0.28 -21.90 -19.02
C GLU A 247 1.70 -21.66 -18.47
N THR A 248 1.99 -20.39 -18.12
CA THR A 248 3.34 -19.98 -17.73
C THR A 248 3.51 -19.85 -16.22
N GLY A 249 2.41 -19.76 -15.44
CA GLY A 249 2.42 -19.45 -14.02
C GLY A 249 2.84 -18.02 -13.69
N VAL A 250 3.00 -17.15 -14.68
CA VAL A 250 3.36 -15.73 -14.49
C VAL A 250 2.16 -14.95 -13.99
N PHE A 251 2.38 -14.11 -12.98
CA PHE A 251 1.38 -13.13 -12.53
C PHE A 251 1.61 -11.82 -13.28
N THR A 252 0.61 -11.40 -14.01
CA THR A 252 0.66 -10.16 -14.77
C THR A 252 0.56 -8.91 -13.87
N TYR A 253 1.07 -7.79 -14.34
CA TYR A 253 1.09 -6.52 -13.61
C TYR A 253 -0.27 -5.83 -13.60
N LEU A 254 -0.86 -5.63 -14.80
CA LEU A 254 -2.11 -4.90 -15.00
C LEU A 254 -3.10 -5.72 -15.82
N LEU A 255 -4.37 -5.58 -15.49
CA LEU A 255 -5.50 -6.06 -16.29
C LEU A 255 -6.24 -4.88 -16.92
N ASP A 256 -7.05 -5.21 -17.94
CA ASP A 256 -7.92 -4.28 -18.68
C ASP A 256 -7.17 -3.18 -19.46
N VAL A 257 -5.88 -3.38 -19.67
CA VAL A 257 -5.02 -2.54 -20.53
C VAL A 257 -4.25 -3.39 -21.52
N LYS A 258 -3.88 -2.78 -22.63
CA LYS A 258 -3.07 -3.43 -23.66
C LYS A 258 -1.62 -3.56 -23.18
N ASP A 259 -0.96 -4.67 -23.53
CA ASP A 259 0.45 -4.95 -23.21
C ASP A 259 0.74 -5.17 -21.71
N SER A 260 -0.12 -5.91 -21.03
CA SER A 260 -0.05 -6.17 -19.60
C SER A 260 0.83 -7.36 -19.18
N GLU A 261 1.61 -7.98 -20.05
CA GLU A 261 2.46 -9.14 -19.74
C GLU A 261 3.70 -8.81 -18.89
N ARG A 262 3.75 -7.59 -18.35
CA ARG A 262 4.81 -7.18 -17.42
C ARG A 262 4.58 -7.77 -16.04
N GLN A 263 5.65 -7.86 -15.26
CA GLN A 263 5.58 -8.24 -13.85
C GLN A 263 5.91 -7.04 -12.95
N GLU A 264 5.25 -6.99 -11.81
CA GLU A 264 5.48 -5.98 -10.78
C GLU A 264 6.08 -6.65 -9.53
N GLY A 265 7.32 -6.29 -9.18
CA GLY A 265 8.00 -6.88 -8.02
C GLY A 265 7.24 -6.67 -6.71
N LEU A 266 6.67 -5.48 -6.51
CA LEU A 266 5.88 -5.17 -5.33
C LEU A 266 4.55 -5.95 -5.30
N GLY A 267 3.89 -6.08 -6.46
CA GLY A 267 2.68 -6.90 -6.59
C GLY A 267 2.92 -8.37 -6.26
N LEU A 268 4.05 -8.92 -6.71
CA LEU A 268 4.45 -10.29 -6.35
C LEU A 268 4.70 -10.41 -4.83
N ALA A 269 5.37 -9.44 -4.21
CA ALA A 269 5.62 -9.42 -2.77
C ALA A 269 4.31 -9.37 -1.97
N PHE A 270 3.38 -8.49 -2.32
CA PHE A 270 2.05 -8.44 -1.68
C PHE A 270 1.22 -9.68 -1.97
N GLY A 271 1.35 -10.26 -3.17
CA GLY A 271 0.71 -11.52 -3.51
C GLY A 271 1.13 -12.67 -2.59
N ILE A 272 2.42 -12.79 -2.31
CA ILE A 272 2.97 -13.76 -1.37
C ILE A 272 2.50 -13.44 0.07
N LEU A 273 2.60 -12.18 0.48
CA LEU A 273 2.25 -11.74 1.83
C LEU A 273 0.76 -11.95 2.15
N SER A 274 -0.12 -11.71 1.18
CA SER A 274 -1.57 -11.91 1.30
C SER A 274 -2.02 -13.37 1.16
N GLY A 275 -1.13 -14.26 0.68
CA GLY A 275 -1.45 -15.63 0.34
C GLY A 275 -2.30 -15.77 -0.94
N ALA A 276 -2.37 -14.75 -1.79
CA ALA A 276 -2.90 -14.88 -3.14
C ALA A 276 -1.95 -15.69 -4.03
N ILE A 277 -0.64 -15.54 -3.80
CA ILE A 277 0.42 -16.36 -4.39
C ILE A 277 0.82 -17.41 -3.34
N THR A 278 0.67 -18.68 -3.67
CA THR A 278 0.87 -19.80 -2.75
C THR A 278 2.22 -20.47 -2.90
N GLY A 279 2.53 -21.41 -2.01
CA GLY A 279 3.81 -22.13 -1.96
C GLY A 279 4.21 -22.80 -3.27
N ASP A 280 3.26 -23.26 -4.07
CA ASP A 280 3.54 -23.93 -5.35
C ASP A 280 4.05 -22.95 -6.44
N ASP A 281 3.66 -21.68 -6.37
CA ASP A 281 4.10 -20.64 -7.30
C ASP A 281 5.42 -19.95 -6.88
N ILE A 282 5.71 -19.92 -5.56
CA ILE A 282 6.81 -19.13 -4.99
C ILE A 282 8.20 -19.54 -5.52
N PRO A 283 8.56 -20.83 -5.61
CA PRO A 283 9.88 -21.22 -6.11
C PRO A 283 10.17 -20.71 -7.53
N ASP A 284 9.19 -20.80 -8.41
CA ASP A 284 9.33 -20.34 -9.79
C ASP A 284 9.42 -18.81 -9.89
N ILE A 285 8.62 -18.10 -9.09
CA ILE A 285 8.68 -16.64 -8.99
C ILE A 285 10.06 -16.21 -8.49
N MET A 286 10.54 -16.80 -7.40
CA MET A 286 11.85 -16.46 -6.83
C MET A 286 12.98 -16.73 -7.81
N LYS A 287 12.93 -17.85 -8.54
CA LYS A 287 13.90 -18.15 -9.57
C LYS A 287 13.90 -17.11 -10.70
N ARG A 288 12.73 -16.70 -11.17
CA ARG A 288 12.62 -15.67 -12.23
C ARG A 288 13.11 -14.31 -11.74
N LEU A 289 12.71 -13.88 -10.54
CA LEU A 289 13.19 -12.63 -9.93
C LEU A 289 14.72 -12.59 -9.83
N GLN A 290 15.35 -13.70 -9.44
CA GLN A 290 16.80 -13.82 -9.33
C GLN A 290 17.51 -13.80 -10.69
N MET A 291 16.86 -14.28 -11.74
CA MET A 291 17.42 -14.32 -13.09
C MET A 291 17.21 -13.03 -13.88
N ASP A 292 16.25 -12.19 -13.51
CA ASP A 292 15.99 -10.91 -14.17
C ASP A 292 16.88 -9.80 -13.60
N PRO A 293 17.86 -9.29 -14.35
CA PRO A 293 18.76 -8.24 -13.85
C PRO A 293 18.06 -6.90 -13.57
N LYS A 294 16.82 -6.72 -14.05
CA LYS A 294 16.00 -5.53 -13.74
C LYS A 294 15.31 -5.64 -12.40
N LEU A 295 15.00 -6.87 -11.96
CA LEU A 295 14.32 -7.14 -10.69
C LEU A 295 15.28 -7.56 -9.58
N TYR A 296 16.46 -8.05 -9.92
CA TYR A 296 17.46 -8.51 -8.96
C TYR A 296 18.83 -7.92 -9.26
N ARG A 297 19.36 -7.15 -8.33
CA ARG A 297 20.70 -6.57 -8.42
C ARG A 297 21.37 -6.63 -7.05
N ASP A 298 22.63 -7.09 -7.04
CA ASP A 298 23.49 -7.10 -5.85
C ASP A 298 22.84 -7.75 -4.60
N ARG A 299 22.11 -8.85 -4.81
CA ARG A 299 21.37 -9.60 -3.78
C ARG A 299 20.12 -8.89 -3.23
N ALA A 300 19.62 -7.86 -3.91
CA ALA A 300 18.38 -7.19 -3.56
C ALA A 300 17.35 -7.32 -4.68
N VAL A 301 16.11 -7.65 -4.33
CA VAL A 301 14.98 -7.56 -5.24
C VAL A 301 14.59 -6.10 -5.38
N MET A 302 14.56 -5.61 -6.61
CA MET A 302 14.15 -4.25 -6.90
C MET A 302 12.62 -4.18 -7.03
N ALA A 303 12.01 -3.16 -6.44
CA ALA A 303 10.63 -2.79 -6.72
C ALA A 303 10.54 -2.19 -8.13
N ALA A 304 10.59 -3.05 -9.15
CA ALA A 304 10.63 -2.65 -10.54
C ALA A 304 9.60 -3.44 -11.34
N ILE A 305 9.27 -2.91 -12.50
CA ILE A 305 8.41 -3.56 -13.49
C ILE A 305 9.33 -4.15 -14.56
N SER A 306 9.18 -5.44 -14.82
CA SER A 306 9.89 -6.10 -15.91
C SER A 306 8.94 -6.53 -17.03
N SER A 307 9.47 -6.65 -18.24
CA SER A 307 8.80 -7.39 -19.32
C SER A 307 8.93 -8.88 -19.05
N ALA A 308 7.84 -9.62 -19.18
CA ALA A 308 7.82 -11.08 -19.10
C ALA A 308 8.63 -11.72 -20.22
#